data_5863a728bea0ab350802ee5a2f47d9e5
#
_entry.id   5863a728bea0ab350802ee5a2f47d9e5
#
_cell.length_a   1.000
_cell.length_b   1.000
_cell.length_c   1.000
_cell.angle_alpha   90.00
_cell.angle_beta   90.00
_cell.angle_gamma   90.00
#
_symmetry.space_group_name_H-M   'P 1'
#
loop_
_entity.id
_entity.type
_entity.pdbx_description
1 polymer ?
#
loop_
_entity_poly.entity_id
_entity_poly.type
_entity_poly.pdbx_seq_one_letter_code
_entity_poly.pdbx_strand_id
1 'polypeptide(L)'
;MGAILLLALALWTAAGVRQSYRDPVVRTWTVPVQHLSAPVRAVVMADLHNRDFGEDNRVLEELTADAEPDLILLDGDIVNADAADAGVAVSLALALKDIAPVYYAWGNHELDYLSAGTSPLREELEAAGAAVLDREWTDLTVNSAALRLGGLYDYAFAMDDFNTCDPERMDPEIYDFLTAFQDTDRCRIMLSHRPDSFIFGEAAATWDVDLVISGHDHGGQVVLPLLGGVFGGDQGLFPAYVHGICEKDGLTLAITSGLGSQREALPRFRNPPEIMVLDLIPET
;
A
#
# COMPACT_ATOMS: atom_id res chain seq x y z
N MET A 1 -9.46 6.79 44.28
CA MET A 1 -9.29 5.72 43.27
C MET A 1 -9.81 6.16 41.89
N GLY A 2 -11.04 6.69 41.77
CA GLY A 2 -11.60 7.15 40.48
C GLY A 2 -10.78 8.23 39.74
N ALA A 3 -10.29 9.25 40.47
CA ALA A 3 -9.48 10.31 39.82
C ALA A 3 -8.15 9.79 39.26
N ILE A 4 -7.53 8.81 39.88
CA ILE A 4 -6.27 8.18 39.40
C ILE A 4 -6.55 7.38 38.13
N LEU A 5 -7.65 6.65 38.08
CA LEU A 5 -8.06 5.90 36.89
C LEU A 5 -8.38 6.81 35.71
N LEU A 6 -9.09 7.93 35.95
CA LEU A 6 -9.39 8.93 34.93
C LEU A 6 -8.12 9.60 34.39
N LEU A 7 -7.17 9.96 35.27
CA LEU A 7 -5.89 10.50 34.87
C LEU A 7 -5.07 9.50 34.03
N ALA A 8 -5.03 8.24 34.48
CA ALA A 8 -4.32 7.18 33.74
C ALA A 8 -4.94 6.98 32.34
N LEU A 9 -6.26 6.97 32.22
CA LEU A 9 -6.97 6.88 30.93
C LEU A 9 -6.67 8.09 30.04
N ALA A 10 -6.72 9.31 30.58
CA ALA A 10 -6.41 10.51 29.85
C ALA A 10 -4.97 10.51 29.30
N LEU A 11 -4.00 10.10 30.15
CA LEU A 11 -2.59 9.98 29.75
C LEU A 11 -2.39 8.90 28.68
N TRP A 12 -3.06 7.76 28.81
CA TRP A 12 -3.03 6.68 27.83
C TRP A 12 -3.60 7.13 26.49
N THR A 13 -4.73 7.83 26.49
CA THR A 13 -5.37 8.39 25.29
C THR A 13 -4.46 9.43 24.63
N ALA A 14 -3.92 10.38 25.41
CA ALA A 14 -3.03 11.40 24.90
C ALA A 14 -1.74 10.79 24.28
N ALA A 15 -1.18 9.77 24.92
CA ALA A 15 -0.03 9.04 24.38
C ALA A 15 -0.35 8.31 23.09
N GLY A 16 -1.52 7.67 22.99
CA GLY A 16 -1.95 6.97 21.80
C GLY A 16 -2.19 7.90 20.60
N VAL A 17 -2.82 9.05 20.83
CA VAL A 17 -2.99 10.10 19.80
C VAL A 17 -1.62 10.63 19.38
N ARG A 18 -0.76 11.02 20.34
CA ARG A 18 0.55 11.58 20.03
C ARG A 18 1.42 10.62 19.19
N GLN A 19 1.37 9.32 19.47
CA GLN A 19 2.11 8.29 18.72
C GLN A 19 1.66 8.26 17.25
N SER A 20 0.36 8.41 16.98
CA SER A 20 -0.23 8.31 15.65
C SER A 20 0.06 9.50 14.72
N TYR A 21 0.56 10.63 15.29
CA TYR A 21 0.83 11.86 14.53
C TYR A 21 2.28 12.33 14.65
N ARG A 22 3.19 11.43 15.04
CA ARG A 22 4.64 11.69 15.08
C ARG A 22 5.32 11.27 13.79
N ASP A 23 6.66 11.28 13.84
CA ASP A 23 7.52 10.78 12.78
C ASP A 23 7.20 9.30 12.48
N PRO A 24 7.39 8.87 11.24
CA PRO A 24 7.11 7.51 10.85
C PRO A 24 8.04 6.51 11.55
N VAL A 25 7.54 5.29 11.74
CA VAL A 25 8.34 4.15 12.19
C VAL A 25 8.67 3.28 10.99
N VAL A 26 9.90 2.78 10.92
CA VAL A 26 10.29 1.77 9.95
C VAL A 26 10.01 0.39 10.54
N ARG A 27 9.24 -0.44 9.82
CA ARG A 27 9.00 -1.83 10.18
C ARG A 27 9.45 -2.75 9.08
N THR A 28 10.32 -3.70 9.44
CA THR A 28 10.85 -4.69 8.51
C THR A 28 10.16 -6.02 8.68
N TRP A 29 9.75 -6.60 7.56
CA TRP A 29 9.11 -7.90 7.46
C TRP A 29 9.90 -8.80 6.51
N THR A 30 10.25 -10.01 6.95
CA THR A 30 10.82 -11.03 6.06
C THR A 30 9.69 -11.86 5.49
N VAL A 31 9.58 -11.89 4.17
CA VAL A 31 8.47 -12.53 3.45
C VAL A 31 9.02 -13.58 2.50
N PRO A 32 8.79 -14.87 2.75
CA PRO A 32 9.00 -15.91 1.75
C PRO A 32 8.04 -15.71 0.58
N VAL A 33 8.55 -15.71 -0.64
CA VAL A 33 7.76 -15.48 -1.85
C VAL A 33 8.05 -16.58 -2.86
N GLN A 34 6.98 -17.16 -3.41
CA GLN A 34 7.07 -18.18 -4.46
C GLN A 34 7.69 -17.58 -5.74
N HIS A 35 8.32 -18.42 -6.55
CA HIS A 35 8.98 -18.04 -7.80
C HIS A 35 10.07 -16.97 -7.66
N LEU A 36 10.36 -16.48 -6.47
CA LEU A 36 11.49 -15.58 -6.24
C LEU A 36 12.80 -16.37 -6.23
N SER A 37 13.79 -15.95 -7.03
CA SER A 37 15.05 -16.68 -7.19
C SER A 37 16.24 -16.11 -6.41
N ALA A 38 16.13 -14.85 -5.95
CA ALA A 38 17.15 -14.17 -5.14
C ALA A 38 16.49 -13.15 -4.22
N PRO A 39 17.08 -12.81 -3.07
CA PRO A 39 16.51 -11.82 -2.16
C PRO A 39 16.36 -10.44 -2.80
N VAL A 40 15.28 -9.76 -2.46
CA VAL A 40 14.96 -8.39 -2.89
C VAL A 40 14.44 -7.60 -1.70
N ARG A 41 15.00 -6.41 -1.46
CA ARG A 41 14.50 -5.49 -0.44
C ARG A 41 13.67 -4.39 -1.07
N ALA A 42 12.41 -4.30 -0.69
CA ALA A 42 11.51 -3.24 -1.12
C ALA A 42 11.14 -2.32 0.05
N VAL A 43 11.10 -1.00 -0.20
CA VAL A 43 10.47 -0.03 0.69
C VAL A 43 9.09 0.29 0.14
N VAL A 44 8.06 0.17 0.97
CA VAL A 44 6.67 0.43 0.62
C VAL A 44 6.17 1.64 1.40
N MET A 45 5.57 2.58 0.71
CA MET A 45 4.85 3.73 1.26
C MET A 45 3.48 3.84 0.61
N ALA A 46 2.46 4.09 1.41
CA ALA A 46 1.09 4.34 0.96
C ALA A 46 0.41 5.36 1.88
N ASP A 47 -0.75 5.84 1.46
CA ASP A 47 -1.63 6.67 2.30
C ASP A 47 -0.92 7.89 2.91
N LEU A 48 -0.12 8.62 2.12
CA LEU A 48 0.54 9.84 2.60
C LEU A 48 -0.46 10.98 2.80
N HIS A 49 -1.47 11.08 1.91
CA HIS A 49 -2.53 12.08 1.95
C HIS A 49 -2.00 13.52 2.06
N ASN A 50 -1.07 13.89 1.19
CA ASN A 50 -0.43 15.20 1.18
C ASN A 50 0.20 15.62 2.53
N ARG A 51 0.51 14.66 3.40
CA ARG A 51 1.17 14.96 4.67
C ARG A 51 2.66 15.19 4.47
N ASP A 52 3.20 16.23 5.12
CA ASP A 52 4.63 16.50 5.15
C ASP A 52 5.30 15.85 6.37
N PHE A 53 6.44 15.19 6.12
CA PHE A 53 7.34 14.68 7.14
C PHE A 53 8.68 15.41 7.07
N GLY A 54 8.70 16.64 7.59
CA GLY A 54 9.79 17.58 7.43
C GLY A 54 9.67 18.37 6.12
N GLU A 55 10.61 19.28 5.87
CA GLU A 55 10.66 20.06 4.63
C GLU A 55 10.87 19.12 3.44
N ASP A 56 9.97 19.17 2.45
CA ASP A 56 9.97 18.33 1.25
C ASP A 56 10.03 16.81 1.54
N ASN A 57 9.42 16.36 2.63
CA ASN A 57 9.42 14.95 3.06
C ASN A 57 10.81 14.36 3.33
N ARG A 58 11.77 15.21 3.74
CA ARG A 58 13.16 14.80 4.00
C ARG A 58 13.27 13.65 5.00
N VAL A 59 12.36 13.56 5.98
CA VAL A 59 12.36 12.44 6.94
C VAL A 59 12.07 11.11 6.23
N LEU A 60 11.17 11.10 5.24
CA LEU A 60 10.90 9.90 4.46
C LEU A 60 12.09 9.52 3.58
N GLU A 61 12.74 10.51 2.95
CA GLU A 61 13.95 10.30 2.16
C GLU A 61 15.08 9.70 3.01
N GLU A 62 15.40 10.29 4.16
CA GLU A 62 16.45 9.82 5.06
C GLU A 62 16.19 8.39 5.55
N LEU A 63 14.96 8.08 6.00
CA LEU A 63 14.59 6.74 6.47
C LEU A 63 14.59 5.70 5.33
N THR A 64 14.25 6.11 4.11
CA THR A 64 14.31 5.23 2.93
C THR A 64 15.75 4.93 2.55
N ALA A 65 16.61 5.94 2.54
CA ALA A 65 18.04 5.75 2.26
C ALA A 65 18.70 4.83 3.30
N ASP A 66 18.37 5.01 4.59
CA ASP A 66 18.88 4.15 5.68
C ASP A 66 18.42 2.70 5.57
N ALA A 67 17.28 2.45 4.90
CA ALA A 67 16.78 1.10 4.66
C ALA A 67 17.51 0.36 3.53
N GLU A 68 18.30 1.07 2.70
CA GLU A 68 19.06 0.51 1.56
C GLU A 68 18.18 -0.38 0.63
N PRO A 69 17.07 0.13 0.06
CA PRO A 69 16.18 -0.67 -0.78
C PRO A 69 16.77 -0.94 -2.17
N ASP A 70 16.38 -2.08 -2.75
CA ASP A 70 16.58 -2.40 -4.16
C ASP A 70 15.54 -1.72 -5.05
N LEU A 71 14.33 -1.47 -4.50
CA LEU A 71 13.22 -0.76 -5.17
C LEU A 71 12.29 -0.09 -4.15
N ILE A 72 11.59 0.96 -4.60
CA ILE A 72 10.66 1.75 -3.80
C ILE A 72 9.29 1.68 -4.44
N LEU A 73 8.27 1.37 -3.64
CA LEU A 73 6.90 1.14 -4.06
C LEU A 73 6.00 2.17 -3.38
N LEU A 74 5.42 3.06 -4.17
CA LEU A 74 4.41 4.03 -3.73
C LEU A 74 3.03 3.47 -4.11
N ASP A 75 2.32 2.92 -3.13
CA ASP A 75 1.11 2.15 -3.35
C ASP A 75 -0.16 2.96 -3.00
N GLY A 76 -0.35 4.05 -3.73
CA GLY A 76 -1.58 4.85 -3.72
C GLY A 76 -1.82 5.75 -2.51
N ASP A 77 -2.77 6.64 -2.67
CA ASP A 77 -3.24 7.64 -1.70
C ASP A 77 -2.09 8.53 -1.15
N ILE A 78 -1.11 8.80 -2.01
CA ILE A 78 -0.06 9.79 -1.72
C ILE A 78 -0.62 11.21 -1.90
N VAL A 79 -1.48 11.40 -2.92
CA VAL A 79 -2.22 12.63 -3.20
C VAL A 79 -3.63 12.53 -2.60
N ASN A 80 -4.15 13.63 -2.03
CA ASN A 80 -5.57 13.69 -1.66
C ASN A 80 -6.46 14.00 -2.86
N ALA A 81 -7.68 13.47 -2.85
CA ALA A 81 -8.70 13.74 -3.88
C ALA A 81 -9.02 15.25 -4.03
N ASP A 82 -8.97 16.01 -2.95
CA ASP A 82 -9.24 17.45 -2.89
C ASP A 82 -7.98 18.32 -2.90
N ALA A 83 -6.83 17.75 -3.21
CA ALA A 83 -5.58 18.48 -3.28
C ALA A 83 -5.61 19.56 -4.38
N ALA A 84 -4.98 20.71 -4.10
CA ALA A 84 -4.86 21.78 -5.09
C ALA A 84 -3.88 21.43 -6.21
N ASP A 85 -2.86 20.63 -5.90
CA ASP A 85 -1.85 20.11 -6.81
C ASP A 85 -1.24 18.81 -6.27
N ALA A 86 -0.44 18.15 -7.09
CA ALA A 86 0.27 16.92 -6.74
C ALA A 86 1.71 17.15 -6.25
N GLY A 87 2.06 18.38 -5.86
CA GLY A 87 3.43 18.77 -5.54
C GLY A 87 4.12 17.90 -4.50
N VAL A 88 3.38 17.45 -3.49
CA VAL A 88 3.90 16.53 -2.44
C VAL A 88 4.33 15.19 -3.03
N ALA A 89 3.50 14.57 -3.88
CA ALA A 89 3.84 13.29 -4.51
C ALA A 89 5.00 13.41 -5.50
N VAL A 90 4.99 14.49 -6.31
CA VAL A 90 6.04 14.78 -7.30
C VAL A 90 7.39 15.03 -6.60
N SER A 91 7.41 15.84 -5.53
CA SER A 91 8.64 16.11 -4.78
C SER A 91 9.16 14.85 -4.08
N LEU A 92 8.28 14.02 -3.53
CA LEU A 92 8.64 12.74 -2.93
C LEU A 92 9.26 11.80 -3.97
N ALA A 93 8.62 11.59 -5.12
CA ALA A 93 9.15 10.76 -6.20
C ALA A 93 10.53 11.25 -6.66
N LEU A 94 10.69 12.57 -6.81
CA LEU A 94 11.95 13.19 -7.21
C LEU A 94 13.09 12.96 -6.19
N ALA A 95 12.79 13.02 -4.88
CA ALA A 95 13.76 12.74 -3.83
C ALA A 95 14.15 11.25 -3.77
N LEU A 96 13.18 10.36 -3.95
CA LEU A 96 13.38 8.92 -3.80
C LEU A 96 14.09 8.26 -4.98
N LYS A 97 13.95 8.79 -6.20
CA LYS A 97 14.55 8.19 -7.42
C LYS A 97 16.07 8.06 -7.38
N ASP A 98 16.75 8.91 -6.61
CA ASP A 98 18.21 8.89 -6.47
C ASP A 98 18.69 7.82 -5.46
N ILE A 99 17.74 7.21 -4.70
CA ILE A 99 18.00 6.10 -3.77
C ILE A 99 17.84 4.75 -4.48
N ALA A 100 16.69 4.51 -5.10
CA ALA A 100 16.38 3.29 -5.85
C ALA A 100 15.27 3.56 -6.88
N PRO A 101 15.03 2.65 -7.87
CA PRO A 101 13.92 2.77 -8.78
C PRO A 101 12.57 2.89 -8.06
N VAL A 102 11.75 3.88 -8.47
CA VAL A 102 10.45 4.18 -7.88
C VAL A 102 9.33 3.70 -8.79
N TYR A 103 8.40 2.94 -8.24
CA TYR A 103 7.18 2.50 -8.90
C TYR A 103 5.97 3.04 -8.14
N TYR A 104 4.96 3.48 -8.87
CA TYR A 104 3.77 4.13 -8.31
C TYR A 104 2.51 3.45 -8.84
N ALA A 105 1.62 2.99 -7.97
CA ALA A 105 0.28 2.54 -8.32
C ALA A 105 -0.77 3.50 -7.75
N TRP A 106 -1.94 3.57 -8.41
CA TRP A 106 -3.01 4.45 -7.96
C TRP A 106 -3.74 3.92 -6.71
N GLY A 107 -4.11 4.85 -5.82
CA GLY A 107 -5.15 4.66 -4.83
C GLY A 107 -6.47 5.32 -5.27
N ASN A 108 -7.50 5.26 -4.43
CA ASN A 108 -8.78 5.90 -4.72
C ASN A 108 -8.67 7.43 -4.77
N HIS A 109 -7.79 8.00 -3.96
CA HIS A 109 -7.61 9.46 -3.93
C HIS A 109 -6.96 9.98 -5.21
N GLU A 110 -6.01 9.26 -5.82
CA GLU A 110 -5.48 9.64 -7.13
C GLU A 110 -6.55 9.54 -8.22
N LEU A 111 -7.38 8.50 -8.24
CA LEU A 111 -8.46 8.36 -9.21
C LEU A 111 -9.51 9.47 -9.09
N ASP A 112 -9.89 9.83 -7.86
CA ASP A 112 -10.80 10.94 -7.60
C ASP A 112 -10.16 12.28 -8.01
N TYR A 113 -8.88 12.50 -7.71
CA TYR A 113 -8.12 13.68 -8.13
C TYR A 113 -8.04 13.81 -9.65
N LEU A 114 -7.75 12.71 -10.36
CA LEU A 114 -7.73 12.66 -11.83
C LEU A 114 -9.11 12.91 -12.43
N SER A 115 -10.18 12.37 -11.82
CA SER A 115 -11.55 12.59 -12.29
C SER A 115 -12.00 14.04 -12.18
N ALA A 116 -11.43 14.81 -11.29
CA ALA A 116 -11.65 16.24 -11.17
C ALA A 116 -10.98 17.06 -12.30
N GLY A 117 -10.10 16.44 -13.12
CA GLY A 117 -9.48 17.04 -14.30
C GLY A 117 -8.46 18.13 -13.97
N THR A 118 -7.75 17.99 -12.88
CA THR A 118 -6.91 19.05 -12.32
C THR A 118 -5.47 19.04 -12.79
N SER A 119 -4.88 17.87 -13.13
CA SER A 119 -3.46 17.83 -13.46
C SER A 119 -3.08 16.60 -14.30
N PRO A 120 -2.01 16.67 -15.10
CA PRO A 120 -1.39 15.53 -15.76
C PRO A 120 -0.52 14.73 -14.74
N LEU A 121 -1.14 14.17 -13.68
CA LEU A 121 -0.46 13.53 -12.58
C LEU A 121 0.53 12.46 -13.02
N ARG A 122 0.13 11.62 -14.00
CA ARG A 122 1.01 10.57 -14.53
C ARG A 122 2.29 11.18 -15.10
N GLU A 123 2.14 12.16 -16.00
CA GLU A 123 3.27 12.81 -16.67
C GLU A 123 4.18 13.54 -15.68
N GLU A 124 3.62 14.14 -14.65
CA GLU A 124 4.38 14.81 -13.60
C GLU A 124 5.20 13.82 -12.77
N LEU A 125 4.63 12.68 -12.38
CA LEU A 125 5.32 11.62 -11.63
C LEU A 125 6.39 10.93 -12.50
N GLU A 126 6.12 10.64 -13.77
CA GLU A 126 7.09 10.07 -14.69
C GLU A 126 8.25 11.04 -14.95
N ALA A 127 7.98 12.34 -15.09
CA ALA A 127 9.03 13.36 -15.18
C ALA A 127 9.86 13.48 -13.90
N ALA A 128 9.28 13.19 -12.73
CA ALA A 128 9.97 13.09 -11.45
C ALA A 128 10.79 11.80 -11.30
N GLY A 129 10.61 10.83 -12.19
CA GLY A 129 11.39 9.59 -12.23
C GLY A 129 10.69 8.36 -11.65
N ALA A 130 9.40 8.43 -11.35
CA ALA A 130 8.60 7.27 -10.98
C ALA A 130 8.05 6.57 -12.23
N ALA A 131 7.98 5.23 -12.21
CA ALA A 131 7.24 4.45 -13.18
C ALA A 131 5.81 4.24 -12.67
N VAL A 132 4.82 4.81 -13.36
CA VAL A 132 3.41 4.71 -12.97
C VAL A 132 2.80 3.45 -13.56
N LEU A 133 2.16 2.64 -12.73
CA LEU A 133 1.50 1.39 -13.08
C LEU A 133 -0.02 1.52 -12.82
N ASP A 134 -0.78 1.68 -13.89
CA ASP A 134 -2.24 1.80 -13.87
C ASP A 134 -2.84 0.77 -14.83
N ARG A 135 -3.22 -0.41 -14.32
CA ARG A 135 -3.53 -1.61 -15.12
C ARG A 135 -2.41 -1.93 -16.12
N GLU A 136 -1.20 -1.75 -15.63
CA GLU A 136 0.04 -2.00 -16.37
C GLU A 136 1.01 -2.79 -15.51
N TRP A 137 1.98 -3.43 -16.13
CA TRP A 137 3.09 -4.07 -15.44
C TRP A 137 4.41 -3.79 -16.14
N THR A 138 5.48 -4.03 -15.41
CA THR A 138 6.84 -4.00 -15.93
C THR A 138 7.60 -5.26 -15.51
N ASP A 139 8.35 -5.83 -16.44
CA ASP A 139 9.27 -6.93 -16.17
C ASP A 139 10.65 -6.36 -15.84
N LEU A 140 11.18 -6.74 -14.68
CA LEU A 140 12.46 -6.24 -14.19
C LEU A 140 13.33 -7.37 -13.63
N THR A 141 14.60 -7.09 -13.43
CA THR A 141 15.54 -8.01 -12.79
C THR A 141 16.26 -7.27 -11.68
N VAL A 142 16.12 -7.77 -10.46
CA VAL A 142 16.72 -7.21 -9.23
C VAL A 142 17.55 -8.29 -8.56
N ASN A 143 18.83 -8.04 -8.31
CA ASN A 143 19.73 -9.02 -7.66
C ASN A 143 19.69 -10.43 -8.27
N SER A 144 19.46 -10.55 -9.57
CA SER A 144 19.24 -11.78 -10.32
C SER A 144 17.84 -12.39 -10.17
N ALA A 145 16.96 -11.85 -9.36
CA ALA A 145 15.55 -12.23 -9.33
C ALA A 145 14.80 -11.61 -10.52
N ALA A 146 14.10 -12.44 -11.28
CA ALA A 146 13.22 -12.00 -12.35
C ALA A 146 11.83 -11.71 -11.76
N LEU A 147 11.40 -10.45 -11.83
CA LEU A 147 10.13 -9.98 -11.26
C LEU A 147 9.19 -9.49 -12.36
N ARG A 148 7.91 -9.64 -12.16
CA ARG A 148 6.84 -8.89 -12.83
C ARG A 148 6.13 -8.08 -11.77
N LEU A 149 6.23 -6.75 -11.87
CA LEU A 149 5.58 -5.81 -10.97
C LEU A 149 4.40 -5.16 -11.70
N GLY A 150 3.20 -5.34 -11.17
CA GLY A 150 1.96 -4.77 -11.69
C GLY A 150 1.32 -3.76 -10.77
N GLY A 151 0.43 -2.92 -11.30
CA GLY A 151 -0.45 -2.02 -10.55
C GLY A 151 -1.90 -2.24 -10.97
N LEU A 152 -2.77 -2.47 -9.99
CA LEU A 152 -4.20 -2.66 -10.17
C LEU A 152 -4.97 -2.08 -8.98
N TYR A 153 -5.72 -1.02 -9.20
CA TYR A 153 -6.62 -0.46 -8.18
C TYR A 153 -7.95 -1.21 -8.13
N ASP A 154 -8.45 -1.65 -9.29
CA ASP A 154 -9.78 -2.25 -9.45
C ASP A 154 -9.92 -3.58 -8.67
N TYR A 155 -11.15 -4.03 -8.45
CA TYR A 155 -11.41 -5.34 -7.84
C TYR A 155 -11.03 -6.46 -8.81
N ALA A 156 -10.28 -7.43 -8.33
CA ALA A 156 -9.84 -8.59 -9.09
C ALA A 156 -10.92 -9.68 -9.23
N PHE A 157 -12.19 -9.30 -9.15
CA PHE A 157 -13.38 -10.16 -9.26
C PHE A 157 -14.58 -9.34 -9.77
N ALA A 158 -15.64 -10.02 -10.19
CA ALA A 158 -16.87 -9.35 -10.62
C ALA A 158 -17.58 -8.66 -9.45
N MET A 159 -17.83 -7.38 -9.56
CA MET A 159 -18.55 -6.57 -8.57
C MET A 159 -20.07 -6.78 -8.68
N ASP A 160 -20.51 -7.99 -8.37
CA ASP A 160 -21.91 -8.38 -8.35
C ASP A 160 -22.24 -9.27 -7.13
N ASP A 161 -23.44 -9.77 -7.02
CA ASP A 161 -23.90 -10.59 -5.89
C ASP A 161 -23.11 -11.91 -5.71
N PHE A 162 -22.31 -12.32 -6.69
CA PHE A 162 -21.58 -13.59 -6.70
C PHE A 162 -20.09 -13.42 -6.42
N ASN A 163 -19.51 -12.26 -6.73
CA ASN A 163 -18.09 -11.95 -6.52
C ASN A 163 -17.14 -13.02 -7.11
N THR A 164 -17.46 -13.51 -8.32
CA THR A 164 -16.66 -14.55 -9.00
C THR A 164 -15.61 -13.96 -9.92
N CYS A 165 -14.66 -14.79 -10.35
CA CYS A 165 -13.68 -14.45 -11.39
C CYS A 165 -14.11 -14.98 -12.77
N ASP A 166 -15.43 -15.08 -13.02
CA ASP A 166 -15.99 -15.51 -14.29
C ASP A 166 -15.78 -14.45 -15.37
N PRO A 167 -15.16 -14.79 -16.52
CA PRO A 167 -14.92 -13.86 -17.63
C PRO A 167 -16.19 -13.22 -18.23
N GLU A 168 -17.34 -13.89 -18.10
CA GLU A 168 -18.62 -13.34 -18.57
C GLU A 168 -19.23 -12.29 -17.63
N ARG A 169 -18.66 -12.14 -16.42
CA ARG A 169 -19.18 -11.30 -15.34
C ARG A 169 -18.22 -10.20 -14.90
N MET A 170 -16.91 -10.44 -15.01
CA MET A 170 -15.89 -9.44 -14.71
C MET A 170 -15.87 -8.34 -15.75
N ASP A 171 -15.34 -7.17 -15.37
CA ASP A 171 -14.93 -6.18 -16.34
C ASP A 171 -13.89 -6.80 -17.32
N PRO A 172 -14.13 -6.75 -18.64
CA PRO A 172 -13.26 -7.40 -19.61
C PRO A 172 -11.82 -6.88 -19.59
N GLU A 173 -11.60 -5.58 -19.33
CA GLU A 173 -10.26 -4.99 -19.29
C GLU A 173 -9.48 -5.51 -18.08
N ILE A 174 -10.15 -5.66 -16.93
CA ILE A 174 -9.54 -6.21 -15.71
C ILE A 174 -9.23 -7.69 -15.88
N TYR A 175 -10.18 -8.46 -16.44
CA TYR A 175 -9.99 -9.88 -16.71
C TYR A 175 -8.82 -10.14 -17.65
N ASP A 176 -8.75 -9.39 -18.77
CA ASP A 176 -7.68 -9.51 -19.76
C ASP A 176 -6.33 -9.11 -19.14
N PHE A 177 -6.29 -8.02 -18.34
CA PHE A 177 -5.09 -7.59 -17.63
C PHE A 177 -4.57 -8.68 -16.70
N LEU A 178 -5.40 -9.22 -15.81
CA LEU A 178 -5.01 -10.23 -14.84
C LEU A 178 -4.59 -11.55 -15.52
N THR A 179 -5.31 -11.95 -16.58
CA THR A 179 -4.97 -13.12 -17.39
C THR A 179 -3.58 -12.98 -18.03
N ALA A 180 -3.28 -11.81 -18.58
CA ALA A 180 -1.98 -11.55 -19.19
C ALA A 180 -0.87 -11.32 -18.14
N PHE A 181 -1.20 -10.70 -17.01
CA PHE A 181 -0.26 -10.49 -15.91
C PHE A 181 0.29 -11.80 -15.35
N GLN A 182 -0.55 -12.79 -15.14
CA GLN A 182 -0.14 -14.08 -14.57
C GLN A 182 0.64 -14.98 -15.55
N ASP A 183 0.57 -14.71 -16.86
CA ASP A 183 1.24 -15.52 -17.89
C ASP A 183 2.74 -15.21 -17.96
N THR A 184 3.48 -15.73 -16.97
CA THR A 184 4.94 -15.55 -16.86
C THR A 184 5.54 -16.54 -15.86
N ASP A 185 6.81 -16.89 -16.06
CA ASP A 185 7.62 -17.66 -15.10
C ASP A 185 8.30 -16.76 -14.05
N ARG A 186 8.09 -15.44 -14.10
CA ARG A 186 8.66 -14.48 -13.15
C ARG A 186 7.90 -14.49 -11.82
N CYS A 187 8.54 -14.05 -10.75
CA CYS A 187 7.85 -13.74 -9.50
C CYS A 187 6.90 -12.55 -9.73
N ARG A 188 5.62 -12.73 -9.42
CA ARG A 188 4.53 -11.80 -9.71
C ARG A 188 4.13 -11.03 -8.46
N ILE A 189 4.45 -9.74 -8.45
CA ILE A 189 4.13 -8.82 -7.37
C ILE A 189 3.11 -7.81 -7.88
N MET A 190 1.98 -7.67 -7.20
CA MET A 190 0.92 -6.71 -7.54
C MET A 190 0.85 -5.62 -6.49
N LEU A 191 0.96 -4.36 -6.92
CA LEU A 191 0.54 -3.21 -6.13
C LEU A 191 -0.97 -3.06 -6.30
N SER A 192 -1.70 -3.30 -5.24
CA SER A 192 -3.15 -3.15 -5.20
C SER A 192 -3.52 -2.42 -3.94
N HIS A 193 -3.62 -1.10 -4.05
CA HIS A 193 -3.81 -0.20 -2.91
C HIS A 193 -4.87 -0.70 -1.93
N ARG A 194 -5.97 -1.26 -2.46
CA ARG A 194 -7.07 -1.81 -1.69
C ARG A 194 -6.89 -3.33 -1.50
N PRO A 195 -6.63 -3.84 -0.29
CA PRO A 195 -6.50 -5.28 -0.06
C PRO A 195 -7.78 -6.04 -0.43
N ASP A 196 -8.94 -5.39 -0.31
CA ASP A 196 -10.26 -5.92 -0.63
C ASP A 196 -10.36 -6.43 -2.09
N SER A 197 -9.55 -5.88 -3.00
CA SER A 197 -9.47 -6.33 -4.39
C SER A 197 -9.11 -7.81 -4.53
N PHE A 198 -8.34 -8.35 -3.61
CA PHE A 198 -7.89 -9.73 -3.66
C PHE A 198 -8.43 -10.60 -2.53
N ILE A 199 -8.83 -10.04 -1.38
CA ILE A 199 -9.32 -10.85 -0.25
C ILE A 199 -10.81 -11.19 -0.36
N PHE A 200 -11.57 -10.44 -1.17
CA PHE A 200 -12.97 -10.75 -1.42
C PHE A 200 -13.17 -11.64 -2.65
N GLY A 201 -14.33 -12.23 -2.72
CA GLY A 201 -14.68 -13.14 -3.81
C GLY A 201 -13.71 -14.31 -3.94
N GLU A 202 -13.47 -14.74 -5.17
CA GLU A 202 -12.61 -15.86 -5.52
C GLU A 202 -11.21 -15.42 -5.95
N ALA A 203 -10.88 -14.12 -5.85
CA ALA A 203 -9.68 -13.52 -6.46
C ALA A 203 -8.38 -14.17 -5.98
N ALA A 204 -8.20 -14.30 -4.65
CA ALA A 204 -7.00 -14.89 -4.07
C ALA A 204 -6.75 -16.36 -4.49
N ALA A 205 -7.82 -17.11 -4.76
CA ALA A 205 -7.73 -18.51 -5.18
C ALA A 205 -7.64 -18.67 -6.70
N THR A 206 -7.96 -17.63 -7.48
CA THR A 206 -8.07 -17.70 -8.94
C THR A 206 -6.83 -17.20 -9.65
N TRP A 207 -6.32 -16.03 -9.20
CA TRP A 207 -5.21 -15.37 -9.88
C TRP A 207 -3.87 -15.84 -9.33
N ASP A 208 -2.99 -16.25 -10.23
CA ASP A 208 -1.63 -16.67 -9.90
C ASP A 208 -0.73 -15.45 -9.67
N VAL A 209 -0.84 -14.88 -8.46
CA VAL A 209 -0.04 -13.75 -7.95
C VAL A 209 0.73 -14.23 -6.73
N ASP A 210 2.03 -13.95 -6.65
CA ASP A 210 2.89 -14.44 -5.56
C ASP A 210 2.84 -13.54 -4.32
N LEU A 211 2.64 -12.23 -4.53
CA LEU A 211 2.55 -11.24 -3.46
C LEU A 211 1.65 -10.07 -3.89
N VAL A 212 0.70 -9.70 -3.06
CA VAL A 212 -0.04 -8.45 -3.16
C VAL A 212 0.45 -7.49 -2.08
N ILE A 213 0.71 -6.23 -2.46
CA ILE A 213 1.08 -5.15 -1.56
C ILE A 213 -0.08 -4.16 -1.53
N SER A 214 -0.47 -3.71 -0.33
CA SER A 214 -1.66 -2.87 -0.13
C SER A 214 -1.47 -1.83 0.97
N GLY A 215 -2.28 -0.77 0.92
CA GLY A 215 -2.48 0.25 1.94
C GLY A 215 -3.95 0.37 2.35
N HIS A 216 -4.57 1.54 2.12
CA HIS A 216 -5.99 1.87 2.15
C HIS A 216 -6.68 1.84 3.52
N ASP A 217 -6.54 0.76 4.28
CA ASP A 217 -7.24 0.56 5.56
C ASP A 217 -6.57 1.26 6.75
N HIS A 218 -5.48 1.98 6.50
CA HIS A 218 -4.73 2.72 7.52
C HIS A 218 -4.47 1.91 8.80
N GLY A 219 -4.15 0.62 8.69
CA GLY A 219 -3.92 -0.27 9.83
C GLY A 219 -5.14 -0.41 10.75
N GLY A 220 -6.34 -0.15 10.24
CA GLY A 220 -7.59 -0.17 10.99
C GLY A 220 -7.87 1.10 11.78
N GLN A 221 -7.25 2.24 11.44
CA GLN A 221 -7.38 3.59 12.03
C GLN A 221 -7.07 3.61 13.54
N VAL A 222 -7.90 3.01 14.35
CA VAL A 222 -7.76 2.85 15.81
C VAL A 222 -7.24 1.45 16.10
N VAL A 223 -6.08 1.35 16.74
CA VAL A 223 -5.51 0.05 17.13
C VAL A 223 -5.69 -0.16 18.64
N LEU A 224 -6.46 -1.18 19.00
CA LEU A 224 -6.71 -1.54 20.38
C LEU A 224 -5.83 -2.73 20.81
N PRO A 225 -5.27 -2.69 22.04
CA PRO A 225 -4.52 -3.83 22.55
C PRO A 225 -5.35 -5.12 22.51
N LEU A 226 -4.77 -6.21 22.02
CA LEU A 226 -5.36 -7.54 21.88
C LEU A 226 -6.45 -7.67 20.80
N LEU A 227 -7.06 -6.57 20.35
CA LEU A 227 -8.14 -6.57 19.34
C LEU A 227 -7.65 -6.18 17.94
N GLY A 228 -6.47 -5.53 17.86
CA GLY A 228 -5.96 -5.02 16.58
C GLY A 228 -6.66 -3.78 16.06
N GLY A 229 -6.73 -3.63 14.75
CA GLY A 229 -7.42 -2.55 14.05
C GLY A 229 -8.94 -2.62 14.24
N VAL A 230 -9.57 -1.45 14.35
CA VAL A 230 -11.01 -1.39 14.65
C VAL A 230 -11.85 -1.25 13.38
N PHE A 231 -11.33 -0.58 12.36
CA PHE A 231 -12.10 -0.29 11.14
C PHE A 231 -11.25 -0.55 9.89
N GLY A 232 -11.80 -1.26 8.94
CA GLY A 232 -11.17 -1.50 7.66
C GLY A 232 -12.21 -1.33 6.56
N GLY A 233 -12.21 -0.22 5.88
CA GLY A 233 -13.03 0.08 4.72
C GLY A 233 -14.22 -0.84 4.51
N ASP A 234 -14.19 -1.60 3.44
CA ASP A 234 -15.23 -2.57 3.07
C ASP A 234 -15.25 -3.83 3.97
N GLN A 235 -14.18 -4.09 4.75
CA GLN A 235 -14.12 -5.18 5.71
C GLN A 235 -14.92 -4.90 7.00
N GLY A 236 -15.32 -3.64 7.25
CA GLY A 236 -16.14 -3.24 8.39
C GLY A 236 -15.38 -3.17 9.72
N LEU A 237 -16.01 -3.65 10.80
CA LEU A 237 -15.44 -3.57 12.15
C LEU A 237 -14.60 -4.80 12.50
N PHE A 238 -13.44 -4.57 13.12
CA PHE A 238 -12.46 -5.59 13.52
C PHE A 238 -12.01 -6.46 12.33
N PRO A 239 -11.52 -5.81 11.27
CA PRO A 239 -11.10 -6.48 10.05
C PRO A 239 -9.87 -7.37 10.29
N ALA A 240 -9.76 -8.43 9.48
CA ALA A 240 -8.65 -9.37 9.56
C ALA A 240 -7.43 -8.94 8.73
N TYR A 241 -7.64 -8.17 7.67
CA TYR A 241 -6.61 -7.88 6.65
C TYR A 241 -6.36 -6.37 6.54
N VAL A 242 -5.73 -5.77 7.56
CA VAL A 242 -5.49 -4.31 7.59
C VAL A 242 -4.06 -3.91 7.91
N HIS A 243 -3.20 -4.86 8.30
CA HIS A 243 -1.80 -4.55 8.63
C HIS A 243 -0.93 -5.81 8.76
N GLY A 244 0.31 -5.71 8.26
CA GLY A 244 1.32 -6.74 8.38
C GLY A 244 1.28 -7.75 7.23
N ILE A 245 1.87 -8.92 7.47
CA ILE A 245 1.85 -10.00 6.48
C ILE A 245 0.68 -10.92 6.81
N CYS A 246 -0.18 -11.11 5.82
CA CYS A 246 -1.39 -11.92 5.92
C CYS A 246 -1.38 -12.97 4.80
N GLU A 247 -2.19 -14.01 4.96
CA GLU A 247 -2.40 -15.05 3.96
C GLU A 247 -3.91 -15.23 3.71
N LYS A 248 -4.30 -15.32 2.46
CA LYS A 248 -5.67 -15.57 2.04
C LYS A 248 -5.68 -16.58 0.89
N ASP A 249 -6.22 -17.77 1.11
CA ASP A 249 -6.37 -18.85 0.10
C ASP A 249 -5.07 -19.17 -0.68
N GLY A 250 -3.91 -19.08 0.01
CA GLY A 250 -2.58 -19.32 -0.57
C GLY A 250 -1.89 -18.07 -1.12
N LEU A 251 -2.59 -16.93 -1.21
CA LEU A 251 -2.01 -15.65 -1.60
C LEU A 251 -1.40 -14.94 -0.39
N THR A 252 -0.17 -14.49 -0.51
CA THR A 252 0.47 -13.63 0.50
C THR A 252 0.12 -12.16 0.24
N LEU A 253 -0.28 -11.45 1.31
CA LEU A 253 -0.54 -10.01 1.28
C LEU A 253 0.40 -9.30 2.28
N ALA A 254 1.01 -8.20 1.84
CA ALA A 254 1.76 -7.28 2.68
C ALA A 254 0.99 -5.95 2.77
N ILE A 255 0.41 -5.66 3.93
CA ILE A 255 -0.49 -4.51 4.10
C ILE A 255 0.15 -3.51 5.04
N THR A 256 0.46 -2.30 4.52
CA THR A 256 1.01 -1.22 5.35
C THR A 256 -0.08 -0.47 6.10
N SER A 257 0.27 0.07 7.28
CA SER A 257 -0.64 0.99 7.98
C SER A 257 -0.65 2.41 7.41
N GLY A 258 0.17 2.68 6.40
CA GLY A 258 0.23 3.98 5.74
C GLY A 258 0.86 5.10 6.56
N LEU A 259 1.15 6.21 5.92
CA LEU A 259 1.87 7.35 6.47
C LEU A 259 0.96 8.44 7.06
N GLY A 260 -0.15 8.71 6.41
CA GLY A 260 -1.11 9.74 6.77
C GLY A 260 -2.50 9.20 7.07
N SER A 261 -3.44 10.07 7.07
CA SER A 261 -4.87 9.82 6.92
C SER A 261 -5.54 11.14 6.60
N GLN A 262 -6.60 11.12 5.80
CA GLN A 262 -7.51 12.26 5.73
C GLN A 262 -8.08 12.56 7.13
N ARG A 263 -8.48 13.83 7.37
CA ARG A 263 -9.19 14.21 8.59
C ARG A 263 -10.62 13.64 8.55
N GLU A 264 -10.72 12.36 8.80
CA GLU A 264 -11.98 11.67 8.86
C GLU A 264 -12.62 11.71 10.25
N ALA A 265 -13.86 11.23 10.34
CA ALA A 265 -14.59 11.13 11.60
C ALA A 265 -13.89 10.23 12.63
N LEU A 266 -13.04 9.31 12.18
CA LEU A 266 -12.27 8.40 13.02
C LEU A 266 -10.77 8.72 12.93
N PRO A 267 -10.16 9.40 13.93
CA PRO A 267 -8.74 9.72 13.91
C PRO A 267 -7.89 8.47 14.15
N ARG A 268 -6.65 8.50 13.66
CA ARG A 268 -5.67 7.44 14.00
C ARG A 268 -5.37 7.45 15.50
N PHE A 269 -5.36 6.27 16.09
CA PHE A 269 -5.06 6.09 17.51
C PHE A 269 -4.21 4.85 17.75
N ARG A 270 -3.07 5.01 18.44
CA ARG A 270 -2.04 3.98 18.67
C ARG A 270 -1.55 3.30 17.38
N ASN A 271 -1.57 4.03 16.33
CA ASN A 271 -1.30 3.59 14.98
C ASN A 271 -0.34 4.59 14.32
N PRO A 272 0.97 4.48 14.59
CA PRO A 272 1.97 5.42 14.06
C PRO A 272 2.05 5.32 12.54
N PRO A 273 2.43 6.41 11.86
CA PRO A 273 2.80 6.35 10.46
C PRO A 273 3.87 5.30 10.22
N GLU A 274 3.81 4.60 9.11
CA GLU A 274 4.70 3.48 8.82
C GLU A 274 5.35 3.60 7.44
N ILE A 275 6.67 3.37 7.41
CA ILE A 275 7.39 2.93 6.23
C ILE A 275 7.56 1.42 6.39
N MET A 276 7.00 0.64 5.47
CA MET A 276 7.13 -0.80 5.48
C MET A 276 8.36 -1.20 4.65
N VAL A 277 9.24 -2.01 5.24
CA VAL A 277 10.38 -2.62 4.56
C VAL A 277 10.10 -4.11 4.39
N LEU A 278 10.15 -4.60 3.17
CA LEU A 278 9.95 -6.00 2.84
C LEU A 278 11.28 -6.62 2.42
N ASP A 279 11.80 -7.52 3.26
CA ASP A 279 12.88 -8.43 2.89
C ASP A 279 12.27 -9.67 2.24
N LEU A 280 12.07 -9.61 0.92
CA LEU A 280 11.53 -10.71 0.12
C LEU A 280 12.64 -11.77 -0.04
N ILE A 281 12.34 -13.00 0.31
CA ILE A 281 13.28 -14.12 0.21
C ILE A 281 12.66 -15.29 -0.58
N PRO A 282 13.46 -16.09 -1.29
CA PRO A 282 12.96 -17.30 -1.94
C PRO A 282 12.25 -18.22 -0.93
N GLU A 283 11.06 -18.71 -1.30
CA GLU A 283 10.41 -19.78 -0.54
C GLU A 283 11.19 -21.08 -0.72
N THR A 284 11.46 -21.78 0.38
CA THR A 284 12.31 -23.00 0.41
C THR A 284 11.49 -24.28 0.30
#